data_9ef4606a5e34e8435c52ba800a070c24
#
_entry.id   9ef4606a5e34e8435c52ba800a070c24
#
_cell.length_a   1.000
_cell.length_b   1.000
_cell.length_c   1.000
_cell.angle_alpha   90.00
_cell.angle_beta   90.00
_cell.angle_gamma   90.00
#
_symmetry.space_group_name_H-M   'P 1'
#
loop_
_entity.id
_entity.type
_entity.pdbx_description
1 polymer ?
#
loop_
_entity_poly.entity_id
_entity_poly.type
_entity_poly.pdbx_seq_one_letter_code
_entity_poly.pdbx_strand_id
1 'polypeptide(L)'
;MPKFQILAVASVMAIAFTAPAAAVTPIFATSYDTPNGDGNAHTGSFNYWDKNYTGSGSTTTDGAALTGGLGDLTDGVVASGLWNTVEIDLSGTGPYVGWLKENSLNPLVTFHFAGSPTINGIGIHLDNSGIGGVLSPSAIWIDGVNTAFTAPLLGTAGFVNFTGLNLIGNTHSIQFFQPSAATWTFVSEVQFSSGAVPEPASWAMMIAGFGIVGGAMRRRQTRRFTFA
;
A
#
# COMPACT_ATOMS: atom_id res chain seq x y z
N MET A 1 -53.54 4.17 -53.22
CA MET A 1 -52.28 4.84 -52.96
C MET A 1 -51.91 4.54 -51.51
N PRO A 2 -50.89 3.71 -51.23
CA PRO A 2 -50.49 3.41 -49.84
C PRO A 2 -49.55 4.50 -49.32
N LYS A 3 -49.88 5.00 -48.11
CA LYS A 3 -49.05 5.97 -47.37
C LYS A 3 -47.92 5.23 -46.70
N PHE A 4 -46.70 5.46 -47.10
CA PHE A 4 -45.48 5.01 -46.39
C PHE A 4 -45.29 5.88 -45.17
N GLN A 5 -45.40 5.31 -43.97
CA GLN A 5 -44.94 5.92 -42.73
C GLN A 5 -43.44 5.57 -42.56
N ILE A 6 -42.60 6.59 -42.62
CA ILE A 6 -41.17 6.46 -42.30
C ILE A 6 -41.01 6.50 -40.79
N LEU A 7 -40.69 5.35 -40.18
CA LEU A 7 -40.35 5.23 -38.75
C LEU A 7 -38.88 5.65 -38.58
N ALA A 8 -38.66 6.85 -38.07
CA ALA A 8 -37.29 7.29 -37.74
C ALA A 8 -36.88 6.65 -36.41
N VAL A 9 -36.03 5.65 -36.49
CA VAL A 9 -35.37 5.04 -35.32
C VAL A 9 -34.25 5.98 -34.86
N ALA A 10 -34.43 6.69 -33.78
CA ALA A 10 -33.35 7.46 -33.13
C ALA A 10 -32.47 6.52 -32.32
N SER A 11 -31.32 6.14 -32.87
CA SER A 11 -30.28 5.42 -32.14
C SER A 11 -29.66 6.34 -31.10
N VAL A 12 -29.91 6.06 -29.81
CA VAL A 12 -29.22 6.69 -28.68
C VAL A 12 -27.86 5.99 -28.55
N MET A 13 -26.82 6.66 -29.00
CA MET A 13 -25.45 6.20 -28.80
C MET A 13 -25.07 6.46 -27.35
N ALA A 14 -25.04 5.42 -26.53
CA ALA A 14 -24.53 5.49 -25.15
C ALA A 14 -23.00 5.63 -25.21
N ILE A 15 -22.51 6.84 -24.99
CA ILE A 15 -21.07 7.07 -24.81
C ILE A 15 -20.73 6.63 -23.38
N ALA A 16 -20.07 5.50 -23.25
CA ALA A 16 -19.51 5.06 -21.98
C ALA A 16 -18.29 5.94 -21.65
N PHE A 17 -18.47 6.85 -20.70
CA PHE A 17 -17.34 7.59 -20.13
C PHE A 17 -16.63 6.66 -19.13
N THR A 18 -15.43 6.23 -19.47
CA THR A 18 -14.53 5.64 -18.47
C THR A 18 -14.02 6.77 -17.59
N ALA A 19 -14.39 6.77 -16.31
CA ALA A 19 -13.81 7.70 -15.36
C ALA A 19 -12.28 7.45 -15.31
N PRO A 20 -11.44 8.50 -15.36
CA PRO A 20 -10.01 8.34 -15.16
C PRO A 20 -9.77 7.71 -13.79
N ALA A 21 -8.82 6.78 -13.71
CA ALA A 21 -8.38 6.22 -12.44
C ALA A 21 -7.82 7.37 -11.60
N ALA A 22 -8.33 7.52 -10.38
CA ALA A 22 -7.81 8.52 -9.48
C ALA A 22 -6.38 8.16 -9.08
N ALA A 23 -5.46 9.12 -9.18
CA ALA A 23 -4.07 8.92 -8.81
C ALA A 23 -3.95 8.75 -7.29
N VAL A 24 -3.24 7.70 -6.88
CA VAL A 24 -2.87 7.48 -5.47
C VAL A 24 -1.68 8.39 -5.17
N THR A 25 -1.80 9.26 -4.17
CA THR A 25 -0.69 10.14 -3.77
C THR A 25 0.12 9.46 -2.67
N PRO A 26 1.43 9.23 -2.87
CA PRO A 26 2.28 8.66 -1.84
C PRO A 26 2.41 9.62 -0.64
N ILE A 27 2.50 9.05 0.56
CA ILE A 27 2.82 9.72 1.81
C ILE A 27 4.10 9.11 2.32
N PHE A 28 5.10 9.94 2.68
CA PHE A 28 6.38 9.46 3.15
C PHE A 28 6.46 9.62 4.67
N ALA A 29 6.91 8.56 5.36
CA ALA A 29 7.30 8.66 6.75
C ALA A 29 8.55 9.55 6.87
N THR A 30 8.64 10.31 7.96
CA THR A 30 9.83 11.11 8.29
C THR A 30 10.82 10.32 9.13
N SER A 31 10.35 9.31 9.83
CA SER A 31 11.15 8.35 10.59
C SER A 31 10.28 7.16 10.99
N TYR A 32 10.91 6.12 11.50
CA TYR A 32 10.23 5.05 12.22
C TYR A 32 11.04 4.56 13.42
N ASP A 33 10.34 3.91 14.36
CA ASP A 33 10.93 3.23 15.50
C ASP A 33 10.59 1.74 15.40
N THR A 34 11.59 0.87 15.64
CA THR A 34 11.42 -0.58 15.51
C THR A 34 12.45 -1.32 16.35
N PRO A 35 12.21 -2.55 16.82
CA PRO A 35 13.30 -3.44 17.14
C PRO A 35 14.08 -3.75 15.86
N ASN A 36 15.41 -3.71 15.91
CA ASN A 36 16.23 -4.12 14.78
C ASN A 36 15.91 -5.57 14.38
N GLY A 37 16.16 -5.91 13.14
CA GLY A 37 16.13 -7.30 12.69
C GLY A 37 17.15 -8.17 13.43
N ASP A 38 17.11 -9.45 13.16
CA ASP A 38 18.01 -10.43 13.77
C ASP A 38 19.16 -10.78 12.81
N GLY A 39 20.37 -10.81 13.32
CA GLY A 39 21.54 -11.26 12.60
C GLY A 39 21.88 -12.71 12.91
N ASN A 40 22.93 -13.21 12.28
CA ASN A 40 23.51 -14.53 12.56
C ASN A 40 22.52 -15.70 12.52
N ALA A 41 21.53 -15.63 11.66
CA ALA A 41 20.66 -16.77 11.41
C ALA A 41 21.49 -17.95 10.88
N HIS A 42 21.33 -19.13 11.49
CA HIS A 42 21.96 -20.37 11.06
C HIS A 42 23.45 -20.24 10.66
N THR A 43 24.33 -20.21 11.66
CA THR A 43 25.77 -20.19 11.44
C THR A 43 26.40 -18.89 10.92
N GLY A 44 25.69 -17.76 10.98
CA GLY A 44 26.24 -16.47 10.61
C GLY A 44 26.35 -16.23 9.10
N SER A 45 25.51 -16.91 8.32
CA SER A 45 25.58 -16.79 6.85
C SER A 45 24.86 -15.57 6.31
N PHE A 46 23.93 -14.97 7.08
CA PHE A 46 23.13 -13.82 6.66
C PHE A 46 22.81 -12.94 7.86
N ASN A 47 22.74 -11.64 7.62
CA ASN A 47 22.29 -10.66 8.60
C ASN A 47 21.05 -9.98 8.04
N TYR A 48 19.99 -9.92 8.82
CA TYR A 48 18.71 -9.32 8.43
C TYR A 48 18.41 -8.08 9.25
N TRP A 49 19.46 -7.38 9.67
CA TRP A 49 19.41 -6.11 10.36
C TRP A 49 19.00 -4.99 9.40
N ASP A 50 18.33 -4.00 9.92
CA ASP A 50 18.18 -2.71 9.24
C ASP A 50 19.47 -1.90 9.36
N LYS A 51 20.47 -2.32 8.59
CA LYS A 51 21.83 -1.77 8.71
C LYS A 51 21.97 -0.38 8.13
N ASN A 52 21.11 -0.03 7.19
CA ASN A 52 21.08 1.28 6.56
C ASN A 52 20.31 2.32 7.41
N TYR A 53 19.83 1.92 8.59
CA TYR A 53 19.06 2.79 9.46
C TYR A 53 19.86 4.03 9.90
N THR A 54 19.28 5.22 9.70
CA THR A 54 19.95 6.52 9.88
C THR A 54 19.74 7.15 11.26
N GLY A 55 18.88 6.56 12.11
CA GLY A 55 18.54 7.06 13.43
C GLY A 55 19.48 6.61 14.54
N SER A 56 18.95 6.56 15.74
CA SER A 56 19.67 6.10 16.93
C SER A 56 19.42 4.62 17.16
N GLY A 57 20.38 3.94 17.79
CA GLY A 57 20.34 2.51 18.12
C GLY A 57 21.50 1.75 17.48
N SER A 58 21.59 0.46 17.78
CA SER A 58 22.62 -0.41 17.20
C SER A 58 22.05 -1.14 15.98
N THR A 59 22.59 -0.84 14.81
CA THR A 59 22.19 -1.49 13.55
C THR A 59 22.83 -2.86 13.33
N THR A 60 23.58 -3.37 14.32
CA THR A 60 24.27 -4.67 14.25
C THR A 60 24.03 -5.53 15.48
N THR A 61 22.98 -5.23 16.25
CA THR A 61 22.57 -5.98 17.43
C THR A 61 21.13 -6.43 17.29
N ASP A 62 20.89 -7.73 17.48
CA ASP A 62 19.56 -8.36 17.36
C ASP A 62 18.56 -7.69 18.31
N GLY A 63 17.42 -7.31 17.76
CA GLY A 63 16.33 -6.71 18.51
C GLY A 63 16.63 -5.38 19.19
N ALA A 64 17.79 -4.75 18.90
CA ALA A 64 18.12 -3.45 19.46
C ALA A 64 17.07 -2.41 19.09
N ALA A 65 16.69 -1.55 20.03
CA ALA A 65 15.76 -0.47 19.74
C ALA A 65 16.39 0.52 18.76
N LEU A 66 15.79 0.68 17.59
CA LEU A 66 16.09 1.70 16.59
C LEU A 66 15.05 2.81 16.66
N THR A 67 15.48 4.08 16.72
CA THR A 67 14.55 5.21 16.92
C THR A 67 14.91 6.42 16.09
N GLY A 68 13.88 7.08 15.52
CA GLY A 68 13.97 8.41 14.91
C GLY A 68 14.70 8.47 13.57
N GLY A 69 14.91 7.35 12.88
CA GLY A 69 15.57 7.26 11.58
C GLY A 69 14.71 6.71 10.46
N LEU A 70 15.30 6.61 9.29
CA LEU A 70 14.81 5.91 8.11
C LEU A 70 15.79 4.78 7.78
N GLY A 71 15.34 3.74 7.13
CA GLY A 71 16.12 2.59 6.70
C GLY A 71 15.35 1.73 5.71
N ASP A 72 15.67 0.44 5.65
CA ASP A 72 15.20 -0.48 4.62
C ASP A 72 13.66 -0.60 4.55
N LEU A 73 12.94 -0.29 5.63
CA LEU A 73 11.47 -0.35 5.60
C LEU A 73 10.81 0.82 4.84
N THR A 74 11.54 1.88 4.48
CA THR A 74 10.97 3.11 3.90
C THR A 74 11.90 3.80 2.91
N ASP A 75 12.92 3.13 2.41
CA ASP A 75 13.91 3.69 1.48
C ASP A 75 13.43 3.66 0.01
N GLY A 76 12.28 3.04 -0.25
CA GLY A 76 11.71 2.87 -1.58
C GLY A 76 12.26 1.67 -2.34
N VAL A 77 13.11 0.84 -1.71
CA VAL A 77 13.69 -0.35 -2.34
C VAL A 77 12.84 -1.57 -2.03
N VAL A 78 12.03 -1.96 -2.98
CA VAL A 78 11.27 -3.21 -2.90
C VAL A 78 12.18 -4.38 -3.30
N ALA A 79 12.25 -5.41 -2.46
CA ALA A 79 13.04 -6.60 -2.78
C ALA A 79 12.63 -7.21 -4.12
N SER A 80 13.58 -7.46 -4.98
CA SER A 80 13.36 -7.99 -6.34
C SER A 80 13.13 -9.49 -6.39
N GLY A 81 13.25 -10.19 -5.26
CA GLY A 81 13.10 -11.64 -5.15
C GLY A 81 12.95 -12.10 -3.72
N LEU A 82 12.94 -13.42 -3.53
CA LEU A 82 12.93 -14.04 -2.22
C LEU A 82 14.21 -13.73 -1.45
N TRP A 83 14.11 -13.67 -0.12
CA TRP A 83 15.22 -13.34 0.76
C TRP A 83 16.52 -14.11 0.42
N ASN A 84 16.43 -15.41 0.19
CA ASN A 84 17.59 -16.26 -0.09
C ASN A 84 18.24 -16.02 -1.45
N THR A 85 17.69 -15.13 -2.27
CA THR A 85 18.26 -14.73 -3.57
C THR A 85 18.78 -13.30 -3.56
N VAL A 86 18.36 -12.48 -2.61
CA VAL A 86 18.73 -11.05 -2.52
C VAL A 86 19.55 -10.73 -1.29
N GLU A 87 19.39 -11.48 -0.19
CA GLU A 87 20.22 -11.41 1.01
C GLU A 87 21.43 -12.36 0.83
N ILE A 88 22.34 -11.99 -0.03
CA ILE A 88 23.41 -12.91 -0.49
C ILE A 88 24.73 -12.77 0.26
N ASP A 89 24.85 -11.85 1.20
CA ASP A 89 26.09 -11.61 1.92
C ASP A 89 25.89 -11.41 3.44
N LEU A 90 27.01 -11.36 4.14
CA LEU A 90 27.03 -11.14 5.60
C LEU A 90 26.95 -9.67 5.99
N SER A 91 26.83 -8.75 5.03
CA SER A 91 26.91 -7.32 5.30
C SER A 91 25.66 -6.79 5.99
N GLY A 92 24.52 -7.46 5.81
CA GLY A 92 23.21 -7.00 6.29
C GLY A 92 22.72 -5.76 5.55
N THR A 93 23.18 -5.57 4.32
CA THR A 93 22.74 -4.46 3.45
C THR A 93 21.73 -4.91 2.41
N GLY A 94 21.16 -6.08 2.56
CA GLY A 94 20.07 -6.56 1.74
C GLY A 94 18.76 -5.80 2.03
N PRO A 95 17.75 -5.93 1.17
CA PRO A 95 16.54 -5.12 1.25
C PRO A 95 15.52 -5.59 2.30
N TYR A 96 15.79 -6.68 3.02
CA TYR A 96 14.84 -7.20 4.01
C TYR A 96 15.29 -6.94 5.44
N VAL A 97 14.39 -6.40 6.25
CA VAL A 97 14.49 -6.49 7.71
C VAL A 97 13.76 -7.76 8.14
N GLY A 98 14.47 -8.65 8.84
CA GLY A 98 13.95 -9.94 9.27
C GLY A 98 13.94 -10.08 10.78
N TRP A 99 12.83 -10.45 11.37
CA TRP A 99 12.68 -10.71 12.79
C TRP A 99 12.41 -12.19 13.03
N LEU A 100 13.27 -12.81 13.87
CA LEU A 100 13.06 -14.16 14.35
C LEU A 100 12.16 -14.13 15.58
N LYS A 101 11.10 -14.92 15.60
CA LYS A 101 10.15 -14.96 16.71
C LYS A 101 10.78 -15.21 18.09
N GLU A 102 11.84 -15.96 18.15
CA GLU A 102 12.53 -16.27 19.41
C GLU A 102 13.23 -15.04 20.02
N ASN A 103 13.67 -14.11 19.21
CA ASN A 103 14.42 -12.93 19.63
C ASN A 103 13.57 -11.67 19.66
N SER A 104 12.73 -11.50 18.65
CA SER A 104 11.89 -10.30 18.45
C SER A 104 10.42 -10.69 18.32
N LEU A 105 9.81 -11.03 19.45
CA LEU A 105 8.42 -11.49 19.48
C LEU A 105 7.46 -10.40 19.02
N ASN A 106 6.74 -10.66 17.94
CA ASN A 106 5.70 -9.78 17.38
C ASN A 106 6.19 -8.32 17.21
N PRO A 107 7.17 -8.08 16.32
CA PRO A 107 7.78 -6.77 16.17
C PRO A 107 6.73 -5.70 15.90
N LEU A 108 6.89 -4.56 16.58
CA LEU A 108 6.09 -3.36 16.44
C LEU A 108 6.92 -2.29 15.76
N VAL A 109 6.46 -1.80 14.63
CA VAL A 109 7.06 -0.67 13.90
C VAL A 109 6.15 0.54 14.05
N THR A 110 6.68 1.65 14.51
CA THR A 110 5.96 2.91 14.68
C THR A 110 6.49 3.94 13.69
N PHE A 111 5.67 4.37 12.77
CA PHE A 111 6.01 5.34 11.72
C PHE A 111 5.58 6.75 12.13
N HIS A 112 6.43 7.73 11.86
CA HIS A 112 6.20 9.14 12.13
C HIS A 112 6.06 9.92 10.82
N PHE A 113 5.17 10.89 10.78
CA PHE A 113 4.85 11.68 9.59
C PHE A 113 4.91 13.17 9.88
N ALA A 114 5.28 13.97 8.87
CA ALA A 114 5.15 15.40 8.95
C ALA A 114 3.68 15.82 8.95
N GLY A 115 3.28 16.63 9.91
CA GLY A 115 1.88 17.04 10.06
C GLY A 115 0.99 15.89 10.53
N SER A 116 -0.25 15.90 10.10
CA SER A 116 -1.23 14.83 10.39
C SER A 116 -1.91 14.41 9.10
N PRO A 117 -1.22 13.67 8.22
CA PRO A 117 -1.82 13.23 6.96
C PRO A 117 -2.99 12.27 7.22
N THR A 118 -3.89 12.17 6.25
CA THR A 118 -4.87 11.11 6.20
C THR A 118 -4.32 9.96 5.36
N ILE A 119 -4.03 8.82 5.99
CA ILE A 119 -3.53 7.62 5.34
C ILE A 119 -4.73 6.72 5.04
N ASN A 120 -4.97 6.46 3.77
CA ASN A 120 -6.04 5.58 3.30
C ASN A 120 -5.53 4.23 2.80
N GLY A 121 -4.26 4.15 2.45
CA GLY A 121 -3.66 2.92 1.98
C GLY A 121 -2.30 2.67 2.62
N ILE A 122 -2.03 1.40 2.93
CA ILE A 122 -0.73 0.89 3.36
C ILE A 122 -0.42 -0.33 2.51
N GLY A 123 0.75 -0.33 1.86
CA GLY A 123 1.34 -1.48 1.19
C GLY A 123 2.51 -2.00 1.99
N ILE A 124 2.56 -3.30 2.26
CA ILE A 124 3.66 -3.94 2.99
C ILE A 124 4.21 -5.06 2.11
N HIS A 125 5.48 -4.97 1.71
CA HIS A 125 6.12 -6.03 0.94
C HIS A 125 6.69 -7.09 1.87
N LEU A 126 6.16 -8.33 1.75
CA LEU A 126 6.47 -9.46 2.61
C LEU A 126 7.09 -10.60 1.79
N ASP A 127 8.03 -11.32 2.39
CA ASP A 127 8.47 -12.63 1.90
C ASP A 127 7.63 -13.73 2.57
N ASN A 128 7.06 -14.62 1.77
CA ASN A 128 6.35 -15.83 2.21
C ASN A 128 6.92 -17.08 1.54
N SER A 129 8.26 -17.13 1.45
CA SER A 129 8.95 -18.23 0.74
C SER A 129 8.76 -19.59 1.38
N GLY A 130 8.53 -19.68 2.68
CA GLY A 130 8.61 -20.91 3.45
C GLY A 130 10.04 -21.43 3.63
N ILE A 131 11.01 -20.82 2.96
CA ILE A 131 12.42 -21.24 3.02
C ILE A 131 13.02 -20.74 4.33
N GLY A 132 13.72 -21.62 5.05
CA GLY A 132 14.35 -21.25 6.34
C GLY A 132 13.38 -20.82 7.44
N GLY A 133 12.07 -21.09 7.28
CA GLY A 133 11.05 -20.69 8.24
C GLY A 133 10.51 -19.27 8.01
N VAL A 134 10.81 -18.65 6.88
CA VAL A 134 10.27 -17.32 6.52
C VAL A 134 8.83 -17.47 6.07
N LEU A 135 7.91 -16.88 6.83
CA LEU A 135 6.47 -16.95 6.60
C LEU A 135 5.82 -15.58 6.77
N SER A 136 4.73 -15.37 6.07
CA SER A 136 3.86 -14.22 6.34
C SER A 136 3.36 -14.23 7.78
N PRO A 137 3.16 -13.08 8.41
CA PRO A 137 2.53 -12.97 9.72
C PRO A 137 1.17 -13.67 9.75
N SER A 138 0.79 -14.22 10.91
CA SER A 138 -0.55 -14.78 11.15
C SER A 138 -1.61 -13.69 11.35
N ALA A 139 -1.20 -12.51 11.80
CA ALA A 139 -2.01 -11.31 11.88
C ALA A 139 -1.14 -10.05 11.74
N ILE A 140 -1.73 -9.00 11.18
CA ILE A 140 -1.15 -7.66 11.12
C ILE A 140 -2.12 -6.71 11.80
N TRP A 141 -1.60 -6.00 12.80
CA TRP A 141 -2.38 -5.00 13.52
C TRP A 141 -1.90 -3.62 13.12
N ILE A 142 -2.84 -2.77 12.73
CA ILE A 142 -2.59 -1.37 12.40
C ILE A 142 -3.22 -0.53 13.49
N ASP A 143 -2.44 0.32 14.16
CA ASP A 143 -2.87 1.12 15.32
C ASP A 143 -3.62 0.30 16.39
N GLY A 144 -3.13 -0.90 16.65
CA GLY A 144 -3.73 -1.80 17.64
C GLY A 144 -5.00 -2.53 17.16
N VAL A 145 -5.40 -2.37 15.91
CA VAL A 145 -6.56 -3.05 15.32
C VAL A 145 -6.11 -4.18 14.42
N ASN A 146 -6.58 -5.41 14.68
CA ASN A 146 -6.35 -6.56 13.81
C ASN A 146 -7.02 -6.32 12.45
N THR A 147 -6.21 -6.17 11.41
CA THR A 147 -6.66 -5.81 10.08
C THR A 147 -6.53 -7.01 9.14
N ALA A 148 -7.64 -7.43 8.54
CA ALA A 148 -7.66 -8.57 7.63
C ALA A 148 -6.81 -8.30 6.39
N PHE A 149 -6.05 -9.31 5.96
CA PHE A 149 -5.23 -9.26 4.76
C PHE A 149 -5.17 -10.62 4.06
N THR A 150 -4.70 -10.61 2.83
CA THR A 150 -4.37 -11.83 2.07
C THR A 150 -2.86 -11.89 1.92
N ALA A 151 -2.25 -12.90 2.51
CA ALA A 151 -0.81 -13.12 2.39
C ALA A 151 -0.41 -13.43 0.92
N PRO A 152 0.81 -13.10 0.50
CA PRO A 152 1.37 -13.63 -0.73
C PRO A 152 1.30 -15.17 -0.74
N LEU A 153 1.23 -15.78 -1.91
CA LEU A 153 1.25 -17.24 -2.02
C LEU A 153 2.52 -17.82 -1.40
N LEU A 154 2.41 -18.98 -0.77
CA LEU A 154 3.59 -19.69 -0.27
C LEU A 154 4.58 -19.92 -1.43
N GLY A 155 5.84 -19.64 -1.20
CA GLY A 155 6.88 -19.66 -2.23
C GLY A 155 7.06 -18.36 -2.98
N THR A 156 6.38 -17.27 -2.60
CA THR A 156 6.49 -15.95 -3.26
C THR A 156 6.71 -14.82 -2.27
N ALA A 157 7.21 -13.70 -2.77
CA ALA A 157 7.18 -12.41 -2.09
C ALA A 157 6.22 -11.47 -2.80
N GLY A 158 5.65 -10.50 -2.07
CA GLY A 158 4.73 -9.53 -2.68
C GLY A 158 4.09 -8.60 -1.68
N PHE A 159 3.35 -7.63 -2.22
CA PHE A 159 2.64 -6.66 -1.41
C PHE A 159 1.35 -7.22 -0.80
N VAL A 160 1.19 -6.96 0.48
CA VAL A 160 -0.11 -6.97 1.15
C VAL A 160 -0.61 -5.54 1.17
N ASN A 161 -1.80 -5.30 0.63
CA ASN A 161 -2.36 -3.97 0.49
C ASN A 161 -3.60 -3.79 1.37
N PHE A 162 -3.58 -2.75 2.18
CA PHE A 162 -4.71 -2.28 2.98
C PHE A 162 -5.24 -1.00 2.35
N THR A 163 -6.54 -0.88 2.20
CA THR A 163 -7.21 0.28 1.59
C THR A 163 -8.41 0.73 2.40
N GLY A 164 -8.78 2.01 2.30
CA GLY A 164 -9.93 2.56 3.02
C GLY A 164 -9.70 2.70 4.52
N LEU A 165 -8.46 2.82 4.98
CA LEU A 165 -8.11 2.84 6.40
C LEU A 165 -8.56 4.12 7.10
N ASN A 166 -8.46 5.28 6.45
CA ASN A 166 -8.81 6.60 7.01
C ASN A 166 -8.11 6.93 8.34
N LEU A 167 -6.83 6.60 8.44
CA LEU A 167 -6.01 6.90 9.61
C LEU A 167 -5.60 8.36 9.59
N ILE A 168 -5.79 9.08 10.70
CA ILE A 168 -5.45 10.51 10.81
C ILE A 168 -4.50 10.67 11.98
N GLY A 169 -3.32 11.18 11.72
CA GLY A 169 -2.32 11.40 12.77
C GLY A 169 -0.91 11.58 12.21
N ASN A 170 -0.01 11.94 13.08
CA ASN A 170 1.41 12.04 12.77
C ASN A 170 2.19 10.78 13.19
N THR A 171 1.52 9.79 13.76
CA THR A 171 2.13 8.55 14.23
C THR A 171 1.16 7.40 14.02
N HIS A 172 1.63 6.36 13.34
CA HIS A 172 0.86 5.13 13.10
C HIS A 172 1.75 3.91 13.32
N SER A 173 1.19 2.84 13.85
CA SER A 173 1.91 1.63 14.19
C SER A 173 1.46 0.42 13.38
N ILE A 174 2.41 -0.46 13.06
CA ILE A 174 2.15 -1.76 12.44
C ILE A 174 2.82 -2.82 13.31
N GLN A 175 2.04 -3.78 13.79
CA GLN A 175 2.55 -4.92 14.54
C GLN A 175 2.35 -6.21 13.77
N PHE A 176 3.42 -6.99 13.64
CA PHE A 176 3.43 -8.26 12.94
C PHE A 176 3.32 -9.40 13.95
N PHE A 177 2.24 -10.15 13.94
CA PHE A 177 2.08 -11.33 14.79
C PHE A 177 2.61 -12.56 14.06
N GLN A 178 3.73 -13.04 14.52
CA GLN A 178 4.41 -14.17 13.88
C GLN A 178 3.68 -15.47 14.18
N PRO A 179 3.65 -16.42 13.21
CA PRO A 179 3.11 -17.76 13.44
C PRO A 179 3.81 -18.51 14.59
N SER A 180 3.24 -19.62 15.02
CA SER A 180 3.56 -20.30 16.29
C SER A 180 4.84 -21.10 16.29
N ALA A 181 5.75 -21.10 15.48
CA ALA A 181 7.01 -21.85 15.53
C ALA A 181 8.20 -20.95 15.26
N ALA A 182 9.41 -21.43 15.34
CA ALA A 182 10.65 -20.72 14.99
C ALA A 182 10.53 -20.16 13.57
N THR A 183 9.84 -19.02 13.44
CA THR A 183 9.50 -18.40 12.17
C THR A 183 10.09 -17.02 12.08
N TRP A 184 10.45 -16.66 10.88
CA TRP A 184 10.88 -15.33 10.51
C TRP A 184 9.74 -14.56 9.86
N THR A 185 9.66 -13.28 10.13
CA THR A 185 8.89 -12.32 9.36
C THR A 185 9.84 -11.39 8.65
N PHE A 186 9.77 -11.32 7.34
CA PHE A 186 10.63 -10.49 6.49
C PHE A 186 9.82 -9.43 5.78
N VAL A 187 10.24 -8.17 5.94
CA VAL A 187 9.64 -7.00 5.32
C VAL A 187 10.72 -6.23 4.60
N SER A 188 10.52 -5.87 3.34
CA SER A 188 11.46 -5.04 2.59
C SER A 188 11.00 -3.61 2.39
N GLU A 189 9.70 -3.34 2.47
CA GLU A 189 9.19 -1.99 2.23
C GLU A 189 7.79 -1.81 2.82
N VAL A 190 7.52 -0.64 3.36
CA VAL A 190 6.21 -0.19 3.81
C VAL A 190 5.87 1.13 3.15
N GLN A 191 4.83 1.12 2.33
CA GLN A 191 4.37 2.27 1.57
C GLN A 191 3.07 2.82 2.12
N PHE A 192 2.94 4.13 2.16
CA PHE A 192 1.74 4.81 2.63
C PHE A 192 1.16 5.69 1.53
N SER A 193 -0.16 5.82 1.51
CA SER A 193 -0.84 6.65 0.53
C SER A 193 -2.07 7.34 1.11
N SER A 194 -2.34 8.54 0.60
CA SER A 194 -3.65 9.14 0.76
C SER A 194 -4.65 8.44 -0.17
N GLY A 195 -5.94 8.52 0.11
CA GLY A 195 -6.97 8.05 -0.82
C GLY A 195 -6.84 8.73 -2.18
N ALA A 196 -7.39 8.07 -3.16
CA ALA A 196 -7.47 8.61 -4.51
C ALA A 196 -8.20 9.96 -4.50
N VAL A 197 -7.49 11.05 -4.77
CA VAL A 197 -8.09 12.36 -4.98
C VAL A 197 -8.66 12.38 -6.40
N PRO A 198 -9.98 12.58 -6.60
CA PRO A 198 -10.52 12.74 -7.94
C PRO A 198 -9.82 13.90 -8.63
N GLU A 199 -9.16 13.64 -9.76
CA GLU A 199 -8.44 14.67 -10.50
C GLU A 199 -9.37 15.82 -10.91
N PRO A 200 -8.88 17.07 -10.94
CA PRO A 200 -9.66 18.23 -11.40
C PRO A 200 -10.31 18.01 -12.77
N ALA A 201 -9.67 17.22 -13.65
CA ALA A 201 -10.24 16.81 -14.93
C ALA A 201 -11.53 16.01 -14.80
N SER A 202 -11.67 15.16 -13.78
CA SER A 202 -12.90 14.38 -13.52
C SER A 202 -14.06 15.29 -13.14
N TRP A 203 -13.81 16.31 -12.34
CA TRP A 203 -14.78 17.34 -12.00
C TRP A 203 -15.20 18.16 -13.21
N ALA A 204 -14.23 18.58 -14.05
CA ALA A 204 -14.50 19.32 -15.26
C ALA A 204 -15.34 18.51 -16.25
N MET A 205 -15.04 17.23 -16.42
CA MET A 205 -15.80 16.33 -17.29
C MET A 205 -17.22 16.08 -16.76
N MET A 206 -17.40 15.96 -15.45
CA MET A 206 -18.71 15.82 -14.83
C MET A 206 -19.56 17.08 -15.05
N ILE A 207 -19.01 18.27 -14.79
CA ILE A 207 -19.68 19.56 -15.02
C ILE A 207 -20.01 19.74 -16.50
N ALA A 208 -19.07 19.44 -17.41
CA ALA A 208 -19.31 19.52 -18.85
C ALA A 208 -20.41 18.54 -19.31
N GLY A 209 -20.41 17.31 -18.81
CA GLY A 209 -21.44 16.32 -19.06
C GLY A 209 -22.83 16.78 -18.64
N PHE A 210 -22.97 17.26 -17.43
CA PHE A 210 -24.25 17.83 -16.95
C PHE A 210 -24.66 19.08 -17.72
N GLY A 211 -23.71 19.94 -18.10
CA GLY A 211 -23.96 21.11 -18.93
C GLY A 211 -24.51 20.77 -20.29
N ILE A 212 -23.96 19.76 -20.96
CA ILE A 212 -24.43 19.29 -22.28
C ILE A 212 -25.83 18.68 -22.19
N VAL A 213 -26.07 17.81 -21.21
CA VAL A 213 -27.38 17.17 -20.99
C VAL A 213 -28.45 18.23 -20.66
N GLY A 214 -28.15 19.16 -19.76
CA GLY A 214 -29.06 20.27 -19.39
C GLY A 214 -29.37 21.19 -20.58
N GLY A 215 -28.36 21.52 -21.38
CA GLY A 215 -28.53 22.30 -22.62
C GLY A 215 -29.37 21.60 -23.67
N ALA A 216 -29.21 20.29 -23.84
CA ALA A 216 -30.00 19.48 -24.77
C ALA A 216 -31.47 19.39 -24.33
N MET A 217 -31.74 19.25 -23.04
CA MET A 217 -33.10 19.23 -22.49
C MET A 217 -33.80 20.58 -22.68
N ARG A 218 -33.10 21.70 -22.48
CA ARG A 218 -33.67 23.06 -22.64
C ARG A 218 -34.01 23.35 -24.12
N ARG A 219 -33.24 22.89 -25.08
CA ARG A 219 -33.53 23.03 -26.52
C ARG A 219 -34.76 22.25 -26.96
N ARG A 220 -35.11 21.14 -26.32
CA ARG A 220 -36.32 20.37 -26.62
C ARG A 220 -37.61 21.09 -26.17
N GLN A 221 -37.56 21.87 -25.11
CA GLN A 221 -38.71 22.61 -24.61
C GLN A 221 -39.10 23.83 -25.46
N THR A 222 -38.13 24.49 -26.12
CA THR A 222 -38.37 25.69 -26.95
C THR A 222 -39.02 25.40 -28.30
N ARG A 223 -39.16 24.14 -28.72
CA ARG A 223 -39.77 23.78 -30.03
C ARG A 223 -41.31 23.50 -29.94
N ARG A 224 -41.97 23.72 -28.82
CA ARG A 224 -43.38 23.32 -28.66
C ARG A 224 -44.40 24.44 -28.70
N PHE A 225 -44.05 25.67 -29.03
CA PHE A 225 -45.02 26.75 -29.16
C PHE A 225 -44.89 27.37 -30.55
N THR A 226 -45.52 26.74 -31.54
CA THR A 226 -45.99 27.43 -32.75
C THR A 226 -47.49 27.22 -32.79
N PHE A 227 -48.23 28.25 -32.37
CA PHE A 227 -49.67 28.32 -32.58
C PHE A 227 -49.91 28.69 -34.05
N ALA A 228 -50.76 27.92 -34.73
CA ALA A 228 -51.35 28.27 -36.01
C ALA A 228 -52.56 29.16 -35.77
#